data_521583819c6cd850b759e1686de3788f
#
_entry.id   521583819c6cd850b759e1686de3788f
#
_cell.length_a   1.000
_cell.length_b   1.000
_cell.length_c   1.000
_cell.angle_alpha   90.00
_cell.angle_beta   90.00
_cell.angle_gamma   90.00
#
_symmetry.space_group_name_H-M   'P 1'
#
loop_
_entity.id
_entity.type
_entity.pdbx_description
1 polymer ?
#
loop_
_entity_poly.entity_id
_entity_poly.type
_entity_poly.pdbx_seq_one_letter_code
_entity_poly.pdbx_strand_id
1 'polypeptide(L)'
;MIDLHCHILPGIDDGTKTLGDAIKMANTAVDQGIHHILCTPHHNSQYYASVEKIIHLVADLKKELDIREIPLTLYEGQEIRIDGTIMNKIENNNLLFVDLSNRYLLIEFPTREVPAYAEQLFFELLNKGHIPIIVHPERNSMLIENPNRLIPFLKMGVLTQMTAPSYVGIFEKKLRKQPNRCYHII
;
A
#
# COMPACT_ATOMS: atom_id res chain seq x y z
N MET A 1 2.31 -17.31 -2.91
CA MET A 1 1.83 -15.96 -3.37
C MET A 1 2.44 -14.90 -2.47
N ILE A 2 2.59 -13.65 -2.96
CA ILE A 2 3.09 -12.50 -2.18
C ILE A 2 1.96 -11.48 -2.10
N ASP A 3 1.66 -10.98 -0.90
CA ASP A 3 0.77 -9.83 -0.67
C ASP A 3 1.62 -8.58 -0.47
N LEU A 4 1.48 -7.60 -1.36
CA LEU A 4 2.27 -6.37 -1.35
C LEU A 4 1.59 -5.20 -0.61
N HIS A 5 0.39 -5.41 -0.02
CA HIS A 5 -0.33 -4.35 0.65
C HIS A 5 -1.26 -4.92 1.73
N CYS A 6 -0.81 -4.93 2.99
CA CYS A 6 -1.52 -5.57 4.08
C CYS A 6 -1.35 -4.82 5.41
N HIS A 7 -2.47 -4.62 6.12
CA HIS A 7 -2.53 -3.97 7.44
C HIS A 7 -2.57 -5.01 8.56
N ILE A 8 -1.58 -5.91 8.58
CA ILE A 8 -1.51 -7.02 9.54
C ILE A 8 -0.93 -6.61 10.90
N LEU A 9 -0.21 -5.49 11.00
CA LEU A 9 0.46 -5.08 12.25
C LEU A 9 -0.56 -4.65 13.31
N PRO A 10 -0.56 -5.25 14.51
CA PRO A 10 -1.62 -5.01 15.49
C PRO A 10 -1.56 -3.62 16.11
N GLY A 11 -2.70 -2.92 16.13
CA GLY A 11 -2.91 -1.67 16.87
C GLY A 11 -2.15 -0.44 16.36
N ILE A 12 -1.62 -0.49 15.14
CA ILE A 12 -0.86 0.63 14.55
C ILE A 12 -1.74 1.55 13.70
N ASP A 13 -2.77 0.99 13.06
CA ASP A 13 -3.70 1.70 12.18
C ASP A 13 -5.13 1.13 12.26
N ASP A 14 -5.90 1.22 11.18
CA ASP A 14 -7.25 0.69 11.08
C ASP A 14 -7.33 -0.81 10.72
N GLY A 15 -6.20 -1.47 10.49
CA GLY A 15 -6.11 -2.91 10.26
C GLY A 15 -6.39 -3.75 11.52
N THR A 16 -5.55 -4.75 11.81
CA THR A 16 -5.72 -5.61 12.99
C THR A 16 -5.58 -4.81 14.29
N LYS A 17 -6.45 -5.09 15.27
CA LYS A 17 -6.45 -4.34 16.55
C LYS A 17 -5.62 -5.02 17.63
N THR A 18 -5.56 -6.34 17.60
CA THR A 18 -4.87 -7.16 18.60
C THR A 18 -3.92 -8.15 17.94
N LEU A 19 -2.97 -8.67 18.73
CA LEU A 19 -2.11 -9.77 18.28
C LEU A 19 -2.96 -10.99 17.83
N GLY A 20 -4.06 -11.28 18.52
CA GLY A 20 -4.96 -12.37 18.12
C GLY A 20 -5.58 -12.18 16.74
N ASP A 21 -5.92 -10.94 16.38
CA ASP A 21 -6.44 -10.61 15.04
C ASP A 21 -5.34 -10.78 13.98
N ALA A 22 -4.11 -10.34 14.28
CA ALA A 22 -2.97 -10.47 13.39
C ALA A 22 -2.63 -11.95 13.12
N ILE A 23 -2.63 -12.79 14.16
CA ILE A 23 -2.42 -14.24 14.05
C ILE A 23 -3.53 -14.90 13.22
N LYS A 24 -4.78 -14.52 13.44
CA LYS A 24 -5.89 -15.04 12.63
C LYS A 24 -5.76 -14.65 11.17
N MET A 25 -5.37 -13.41 10.87
CA MET A 25 -5.11 -12.94 9.51
C MET A 25 -3.95 -13.71 8.87
N ALA A 26 -2.86 -13.94 9.60
CA ALA A 26 -1.71 -14.71 9.15
C ALA A 26 -2.09 -16.15 8.76
N ASN A 27 -2.84 -16.86 9.61
CA ASN A 27 -3.33 -18.20 9.28
C ASN A 27 -4.21 -18.19 8.03
N THR A 28 -5.14 -17.22 7.92
CA THR A 28 -5.99 -17.10 6.75
C THR A 28 -5.18 -16.85 5.47
N ALA A 29 -4.13 -16.04 5.54
CA ALA A 29 -3.22 -15.80 4.41
C ALA A 29 -2.52 -17.09 3.97
N VAL A 30 -1.95 -17.84 4.91
CA VAL A 30 -1.28 -19.12 4.63
C VAL A 30 -2.24 -20.14 4.03
N ASP A 31 -3.46 -20.26 4.58
CA ASP A 31 -4.50 -21.16 4.06
C ASP A 31 -4.89 -20.82 2.61
N GLN A 32 -4.73 -19.56 2.21
CA GLN A 32 -4.97 -19.08 0.84
C GLN A 32 -3.70 -19.12 -0.04
N GLY A 33 -2.59 -19.69 0.44
CA GLY A 33 -1.34 -19.82 -0.30
C GLY A 33 -0.50 -18.53 -0.35
N ILE A 34 -0.75 -17.56 0.54
CA ILE A 34 0.10 -16.38 0.72
C ILE A 34 1.16 -16.73 1.75
N HIS A 35 2.44 -16.68 1.36
CA HIS A 35 3.57 -17.00 2.23
C HIS A 35 4.49 -15.81 2.50
N HIS A 36 4.24 -14.67 1.86
CA HIS A 36 4.99 -13.43 2.02
C HIS A 36 4.03 -12.26 2.09
N ILE A 37 4.18 -11.40 3.08
CA ILE A 37 3.38 -10.18 3.26
C ILE A 37 4.31 -8.99 3.47
N LEU A 38 4.11 -7.93 2.68
CA LEU A 38 4.61 -6.60 2.96
C LEU A 38 3.63 -5.92 3.93
N CYS A 39 4.08 -5.66 5.15
CA CYS A 39 3.29 -4.95 6.15
C CYS A 39 3.29 -3.46 5.80
N THR A 40 2.15 -2.91 5.46
CA THR A 40 2.03 -1.54 4.94
C THR A 40 1.08 -0.69 5.79
N PRO A 41 1.41 -0.44 7.08
CA PRO A 41 0.56 0.41 7.89
C PRO A 41 0.44 1.81 7.28
N HIS A 42 -0.70 2.44 7.52
CA HIS A 42 -0.94 3.82 7.09
C HIS A 42 0.09 4.81 7.66
N HIS A 43 0.52 5.72 6.79
CA HIS A 43 1.29 6.90 7.14
C HIS A 43 0.54 8.16 6.69
N ASN A 44 -0.28 8.70 7.58
CA ASN A 44 -1.11 9.87 7.32
C ASN A 44 -1.32 10.70 8.61
N SER A 45 -2.16 11.72 8.56
CA SER A 45 -2.42 12.60 9.71
C SER A 45 -3.15 11.91 10.88
N GLN A 46 -3.85 10.81 10.62
CA GLN A 46 -4.58 10.05 11.65
C GLN A 46 -3.72 8.92 12.22
N TYR A 47 -2.93 8.28 11.37
CA TYR A 47 -2.07 7.16 11.72
C TYR A 47 -0.62 7.52 11.38
N TYR A 48 0.17 7.66 12.41
CA TYR A 48 1.60 7.95 12.28
C TYR A 48 2.41 6.96 13.10
N ALA A 49 3.33 6.30 12.43
CA ALA A 49 4.35 5.50 13.10
C ALA A 49 5.70 5.79 12.46
N SER A 50 6.75 5.91 13.29
CA SER A 50 8.10 6.03 12.79
C SER A 50 8.56 4.73 12.13
N VAL A 51 9.55 4.81 11.26
CA VAL A 51 10.17 3.66 10.60
C VAL A 51 10.64 2.62 11.63
N GLU A 52 11.30 3.07 12.70
CA GLU A 52 11.79 2.20 13.78
C GLU A 52 10.65 1.45 14.47
N LYS A 53 9.53 2.14 14.72
CA LYS A 53 8.36 1.50 15.35
C LYS A 53 7.79 0.39 14.47
N ILE A 54 7.70 0.62 13.15
CA ILE A 54 7.21 -0.39 12.22
C ILE A 54 8.15 -1.59 12.19
N ILE A 55 9.46 -1.36 12.08
CA ILE A 55 10.48 -2.42 12.09
C ILE A 55 10.36 -3.27 13.37
N HIS A 56 10.21 -2.65 14.54
CA HIS A 56 10.04 -3.37 15.80
C HIS A 56 8.74 -4.21 15.80
N LEU A 57 7.62 -3.65 15.37
CA LEU A 57 6.36 -4.38 15.32
C LEU A 57 6.39 -5.57 14.36
N VAL A 58 7.04 -5.42 13.20
CA VAL A 58 7.25 -6.53 12.26
C VAL A 58 8.12 -7.61 12.90
N ALA A 59 9.23 -7.24 13.55
CA ALA A 59 10.10 -8.19 14.23
C ALA A 59 9.39 -8.94 15.36
N ASP A 60 8.55 -8.25 16.14
CA ASP A 60 7.77 -8.87 17.22
C ASP A 60 6.71 -9.83 16.67
N LEU A 61 6.00 -9.43 15.60
CA LEU A 61 5.03 -10.31 14.96
C LEU A 61 5.69 -11.54 14.31
N LYS A 62 6.88 -11.38 13.69
CA LYS A 62 7.68 -12.51 13.18
C LYS A 62 7.95 -13.54 14.26
N LYS A 63 8.43 -13.12 15.44
CA LYS A 63 8.68 -14.03 16.60
C LYS A 63 7.41 -14.77 17.01
N GLU A 64 6.27 -14.09 17.04
CA GLU A 64 4.99 -14.71 17.38
C GLU A 64 4.53 -15.73 16.34
N LEU A 65 4.80 -15.49 15.05
CA LEU A 65 4.53 -16.44 13.98
C LEU A 65 5.44 -17.67 14.09
N ASP A 66 6.73 -17.47 14.35
CA ASP A 66 7.72 -18.55 14.54
C ASP A 66 7.33 -19.46 15.72
N ILE A 67 6.97 -18.87 16.89
CA ILE A 67 6.50 -19.63 18.07
C ILE A 67 5.27 -20.50 17.76
N ARG A 68 4.43 -20.06 16.83
CA ARG A 68 3.19 -20.76 16.43
C ARG A 68 3.36 -21.63 15.17
N GLU A 69 4.59 -21.74 14.68
CA GLU A 69 4.91 -22.50 13.46
C GLU A 69 4.05 -22.08 12.24
N ILE A 70 3.70 -20.77 12.14
CA ILE A 70 2.96 -20.21 11.01
C ILE A 70 3.95 -19.85 9.91
N PRO A 71 3.94 -20.51 8.72
CA PRO A 71 4.96 -20.35 7.68
C PRO A 71 4.69 -19.10 6.83
N LEU A 72 4.76 -17.92 7.44
CA LEU A 72 4.52 -16.62 6.82
C LEU A 72 5.71 -15.70 7.04
N THR A 73 6.30 -15.21 5.95
CA THR A 73 7.40 -14.22 6.00
C THR A 73 6.83 -12.81 5.91
N LEU A 74 7.23 -11.93 6.83
CA LEU A 74 6.81 -10.53 6.84
C LEU A 74 7.95 -9.62 6.37
N TYR A 75 7.60 -8.51 5.73
CA TYR A 75 8.51 -7.45 5.31
C TYR A 75 7.97 -6.10 5.75
N GLU A 76 8.89 -5.13 5.94
CA GLU A 76 8.58 -3.77 6.37
C GLU A 76 8.23 -2.88 5.16
N GLY A 77 7.12 -2.15 5.23
CA GLY A 77 6.70 -1.18 4.24
C GLY A 77 5.74 -0.16 4.83
N GLN A 78 5.21 0.74 4.01
CA GLN A 78 4.21 1.73 4.41
C GLN A 78 3.24 2.02 3.28
N GLU A 79 1.99 2.32 3.62
CA GLU A 79 1.04 3.00 2.74
C GLU A 79 1.01 4.49 3.08
N ILE A 80 1.52 5.32 2.16
CA ILE A 80 1.78 6.72 2.39
C ILE A 80 0.65 7.56 1.80
N ARG A 81 -0.07 8.33 2.62
CA ARG A 81 -0.99 9.34 2.12
C ARG A 81 -0.19 10.45 1.44
N ILE A 82 -0.54 10.77 0.19
CA ILE A 82 0.13 11.84 -0.56
C ILE A 82 0.06 13.17 0.19
N ASP A 83 1.21 13.80 0.39
CA ASP A 83 1.35 15.16 0.90
C ASP A 83 2.59 15.86 0.32
N GLY A 84 2.68 17.18 0.49
CA GLY A 84 3.80 17.96 -0.02
C GLY A 84 5.13 17.74 0.71
N THR A 85 5.20 16.88 1.73
CA THR A 85 6.41 16.64 2.53
C THR A 85 7.11 15.32 2.19
N ILE A 86 6.58 14.53 1.26
CA ILE A 86 7.11 13.20 0.91
C ILE A 86 8.60 13.28 0.55
N MET A 87 9.01 14.25 -0.28
CA MET A 87 10.41 14.40 -0.68
C MET A 87 11.33 14.62 0.53
N ASN A 88 10.94 15.49 1.44
CA ASN A 88 11.69 15.75 2.67
C ASN A 88 11.74 14.51 3.59
N LYS A 89 10.63 13.77 3.70
CA LYS A 89 10.58 12.52 4.47
C LYS A 89 11.53 11.46 3.91
N ILE A 90 11.64 11.34 2.58
CA ILE A 90 12.58 10.43 1.91
C ILE A 90 14.03 10.82 2.24
N GLU A 91 14.37 12.11 2.09
CA GLU A 91 15.73 12.62 2.37
C GLU A 91 16.16 12.39 3.83
N ASN A 92 15.21 12.35 4.75
CA ASN A 92 15.46 12.09 6.17
C ASN A 92 15.28 10.60 6.58
N ASN A 93 15.10 9.68 5.64
CA ASN A 93 14.85 8.26 5.87
C ASN A 93 13.62 7.98 6.78
N ASN A 94 12.60 8.79 6.67
CA ASN A 94 11.37 8.71 7.48
C ASN A 94 10.23 7.94 6.80
N LEU A 95 10.51 7.27 5.67
CA LEU A 95 9.55 6.45 4.94
C LEU A 95 10.13 5.08 4.62
N LEU A 96 9.25 4.07 4.55
CA LEU A 96 9.57 2.73 4.09
C LEU A 96 9.07 2.54 2.65
N PHE A 97 9.89 1.89 1.86
CA PHE A 97 9.63 1.53 0.48
C PHE A 97 9.09 0.09 0.39
N VAL A 98 8.60 -0.28 -0.79
CA VAL A 98 8.18 -1.65 -1.09
C VAL A 98 9.40 -2.59 -1.16
N ASP A 99 10.55 -2.05 -1.53
CA ASP A 99 11.76 -2.79 -1.83
C ASP A 99 12.99 -2.20 -1.13
N LEU A 100 14.01 -3.04 -0.94
CA LEU A 100 15.26 -2.65 -0.28
C LEU A 100 16.13 -1.66 -1.06
N SER A 101 15.85 -1.47 -2.36
CA SER A 101 16.57 -0.49 -3.18
C SER A 101 15.94 0.90 -3.15
N ASN A 102 14.92 1.10 -2.33
CA ASN A 102 14.19 2.37 -2.17
C ASN A 102 13.61 2.89 -3.50
N ARG A 103 13.14 1.97 -4.33
CA ARG A 103 12.66 2.30 -5.67
C ARG A 103 11.16 2.52 -5.73
N TYR A 104 10.36 1.73 -5.01
CA TYR A 104 8.91 1.73 -5.14
C TYR A 104 8.24 2.24 -3.86
N LEU A 105 7.29 3.18 -4.00
CA LEU A 105 6.49 3.77 -2.90
C LEU A 105 5.00 3.52 -3.12
N LEU A 106 4.31 2.97 -2.12
CA LEU A 106 2.85 2.93 -2.13
C LEU A 106 2.29 4.28 -1.71
N ILE A 107 1.56 4.95 -2.61
CA ILE A 107 1.02 6.28 -2.38
C ILE A 107 -0.49 6.27 -2.53
N GLU A 108 -1.17 6.64 -1.45
CA GLU A 108 -2.62 6.73 -1.38
C GLU A 108 -3.09 8.16 -1.66
N PHE A 109 -4.06 8.31 -2.56
CA PHE A 109 -4.78 9.57 -2.73
C PHE A 109 -5.88 9.75 -1.66
N PRO A 110 -6.23 10.99 -1.29
CA PRO A 110 -7.45 11.23 -0.53
C PRO A 110 -8.66 10.62 -1.24
N THR A 111 -9.62 10.10 -0.49
CA THR A 111 -10.75 9.33 -1.04
C THR A 111 -11.57 10.10 -2.09
N ARG A 112 -11.61 11.45 -2.01
CA ARG A 112 -12.49 12.28 -2.81
C ARG A 112 -11.78 13.26 -3.74
N GLU A 113 -10.46 13.20 -3.82
CA GLU A 113 -9.70 14.10 -4.68
C GLU A 113 -8.45 13.46 -5.25
N VAL A 114 -8.01 14.01 -6.39
CA VAL A 114 -6.67 13.84 -6.93
C VAL A 114 -5.98 15.19 -6.74
N PRO A 115 -5.00 15.32 -5.83
CA PRO A 115 -4.39 16.60 -5.51
C PRO A 115 -3.75 17.24 -6.74
N ALA A 116 -3.94 18.54 -6.93
CA ALA A 116 -3.41 19.26 -8.09
C ALA A 116 -1.88 19.21 -8.19
N TYR A 117 -1.18 19.06 -7.05
CA TYR A 117 0.27 18.95 -6.99
C TYR A 117 0.80 17.53 -7.26
N ALA A 118 -0.08 16.53 -7.40
CA ALA A 118 0.33 15.12 -7.53
C ALA A 118 1.20 14.86 -8.76
N GLU A 119 0.88 15.47 -9.91
CA GLU A 119 1.68 15.32 -11.13
C GLU A 119 3.11 15.85 -10.93
N GLN A 120 3.26 17.03 -10.34
CA GLN A 120 4.56 17.63 -10.07
C GLN A 120 5.37 16.78 -9.07
N LEU A 121 4.76 16.35 -7.98
CA LEU A 121 5.40 15.50 -6.98
C LEU A 121 5.88 14.17 -7.58
N PHE A 122 5.05 13.52 -8.40
CA PHE A 122 5.41 12.24 -9.02
C PHE A 122 6.51 12.41 -10.06
N PHE A 123 6.51 13.52 -10.80
CA PHE A 123 7.63 13.85 -11.70
C PHE A 123 8.95 14.01 -10.91
N GLU A 124 8.93 14.68 -9.77
CA GLU A 124 10.10 14.84 -8.90
C GLU A 124 10.60 13.52 -8.34
N LEU A 125 9.68 12.65 -7.87
CA LEU A 125 10.01 11.31 -7.39
C LEU A 125 10.68 10.46 -8.48
N LEU A 126 10.09 10.43 -9.67
CA LEU A 126 10.63 9.69 -10.82
C LEU A 126 12.01 10.18 -11.23
N ASN A 127 12.27 11.49 -11.24
CA ASN A 127 13.58 12.07 -11.52
C ASN A 127 14.65 11.69 -10.50
N LYS A 128 14.24 11.38 -9.25
CA LYS A 128 15.14 10.85 -8.21
C LYS A 128 15.27 9.33 -8.23
N GLY A 129 14.59 8.65 -9.16
CA GLY A 129 14.63 7.19 -9.31
C GLY A 129 13.60 6.45 -8.48
N HIS A 130 12.68 7.15 -7.80
CA HIS A 130 11.59 6.57 -7.04
C HIS A 130 10.34 6.43 -7.90
N ILE A 131 9.74 5.25 -7.95
CA ILE A 131 8.54 4.96 -8.74
C ILE A 131 7.33 4.93 -7.81
N PRO A 132 6.42 5.92 -7.92
CA PRO A 132 5.17 5.90 -7.18
C PRO A 132 4.26 4.77 -7.69
N ILE A 133 3.58 4.11 -6.76
CA ILE A 133 2.48 3.18 -7.02
C ILE A 133 1.22 3.78 -6.41
N ILE A 134 0.29 4.27 -7.24
CA ILE A 134 -1.02 4.74 -6.75
C ILE A 134 -1.81 3.52 -6.28
N VAL A 135 -2.05 3.42 -4.97
CA VAL A 135 -2.78 2.30 -4.39
C VAL A 135 -4.28 2.51 -4.52
N HIS A 136 -5.00 1.41 -4.71
CA HIS A 136 -6.47 1.30 -4.82
C HIS A 136 -7.16 2.53 -5.46
N PRO A 137 -6.75 2.96 -6.67
CA PRO A 137 -7.38 4.08 -7.37
C PRO A 137 -8.89 3.88 -7.56
N GLU A 138 -9.35 2.65 -7.53
CA GLU A 138 -10.76 2.26 -7.57
C GLU A 138 -11.56 2.65 -6.32
N ARG A 139 -10.91 3.14 -5.25
CA ARG A 139 -11.56 3.68 -4.06
C ARG A 139 -11.65 5.20 -4.07
N ASN A 140 -11.00 5.87 -5.02
CA ASN A 140 -11.03 7.32 -5.16
C ASN A 140 -12.24 7.74 -6.02
N SER A 141 -13.14 8.60 -5.50
CA SER A 141 -14.38 8.97 -6.18
C SER A 141 -14.15 9.69 -7.50
N MET A 142 -13.14 10.57 -7.60
CA MET A 142 -12.83 11.28 -8.85
C MET A 142 -12.29 10.34 -9.94
N LEU A 143 -11.54 9.30 -9.54
CA LEU A 143 -11.01 8.30 -10.47
C LEU A 143 -12.08 7.30 -10.89
N ILE A 144 -13.03 6.97 -10.00
CA ILE A 144 -14.22 6.17 -10.35
C ILE A 144 -15.08 6.92 -11.37
N GLU A 145 -15.31 8.22 -11.13
CA GLU A 145 -16.12 9.07 -12.02
C GLU A 145 -15.43 9.27 -13.38
N ASN A 146 -14.13 9.53 -13.38
CA ASN A 146 -13.33 9.71 -14.60
C ASN A 146 -11.98 9.03 -14.53
N PRO A 147 -11.86 7.73 -14.92
CA PRO A 147 -10.61 6.97 -14.91
C PRO A 147 -9.51 7.57 -15.81
N ASN A 148 -9.86 8.41 -16.77
CA ASN A 148 -8.88 9.05 -17.66
C ASN A 148 -7.94 10.00 -16.89
N ARG A 149 -8.30 10.42 -15.67
CA ARG A 149 -7.42 11.19 -14.78
C ARG A 149 -6.15 10.43 -14.37
N LEU A 150 -6.10 9.10 -14.53
CA LEU A 150 -4.88 8.31 -14.31
C LEU A 150 -3.90 8.39 -15.50
N ILE A 151 -4.37 8.73 -16.71
CA ILE A 151 -3.55 8.69 -17.92
C ILE A 151 -2.26 9.53 -17.81
N PRO A 152 -2.27 10.77 -17.30
CA PRO A 152 -1.04 11.55 -17.13
C PRO A 152 0.00 10.82 -16.27
N PHE A 153 -0.39 10.26 -15.14
CA PHE A 153 0.47 9.52 -14.23
C PHE A 153 1.06 8.26 -14.89
N LEU A 154 0.22 7.47 -15.56
CA LEU A 154 0.67 6.26 -16.26
C LEU A 154 1.65 6.57 -17.39
N LYS A 155 1.44 7.68 -18.12
CA LYS A 155 2.37 8.13 -19.17
C LYS A 155 3.73 8.55 -18.62
N MET A 156 3.79 9.02 -17.38
CA MET A 156 5.06 9.34 -16.70
C MET A 156 5.80 8.10 -16.20
N GLY A 157 5.15 6.93 -16.14
CA GLY A 157 5.72 5.70 -15.60
C GLY A 157 5.31 5.40 -14.15
N VAL A 158 4.33 6.12 -13.61
CA VAL A 158 3.69 5.79 -12.33
C VAL A 158 2.90 4.49 -12.47
N LEU A 159 2.96 3.63 -11.45
CA LEU A 159 2.22 2.38 -11.41
C LEU A 159 0.91 2.53 -10.64
N THR A 160 0.03 1.53 -10.76
CA THR A 160 -1.21 1.45 -9.97
C THR A 160 -1.37 0.06 -9.39
N GLN A 161 -1.91 -0.03 -8.17
CA GLN A 161 -2.25 -1.27 -7.51
C GLN A 161 -3.75 -1.31 -7.23
N MET A 162 -4.45 -2.31 -7.74
CA MET A 162 -5.86 -2.58 -7.43
C MET A 162 -5.95 -3.65 -6.34
N THR A 163 -6.91 -3.52 -5.41
CA THR A 163 -7.12 -4.55 -4.39
C THR A 163 -7.85 -5.77 -4.95
N ALA A 164 -7.45 -6.97 -4.51
CA ALA A 164 -8.08 -8.22 -4.93
C ALA A 164 -9.61 -8.25 -4.69
N PRO A 165 -10.14 -7.79 -3.53
CA PRO A 165 -11.58 -7.69 -3.31
C PRO A 165 -12.31 -6.80 -4.31
N SER A 166 -11.69 -5.71 -4.75
CA SER A 166 -12.27 -4.85 -5.80
C SER A 166 -12.30 -5.55 -7.15
N TYR A 167 -11.22 -6.28 -7.49
CA TYR A 167 -11.12 -7.02 -8.75
C TYR A 167 -12.19 -8.11 -8.87
N VAL A 168 -12.44 -8.88 -7.80
CA VAL A 168 -13.48 -9.91 -7.79
C VAL A 168 -14.91 -9.35 -7.57
N GLY A 169 -15.05 -8.03 -7.39
CA GLY A 169 -16.34 -7.35 -7.33
C GLY A 169 -17.05 -7.44 -5.97
N ILE A 170 -16.30 -7.60 -4.87
CA ILE A 170 -16.86 -7.59 -3.51
C ILE A 170 -17.36 -6.18 -3.15
N PHE A 171 -16.72 -5.12 -3.65
CA PHE A 171 -17.02 -3.73 -3.29
C PHE A 171 -17.93 -2.96 -4.24
N GLU A 172 -18.45 -3.48 -5.33
CA GLU A 172 -19.60 -2.98 -6.09
C GLU A 172 -19.65 -3.50 -7.54
N LYS A 173 -20.89 -3.74 -8.03
CA LYS A 173 -21.19 -4.12 -9.43
C LYS A 173 -20.82 -3.06 -10.47
N LYS A 174 -20.50 -1.82 -10.08
CA LYS A 174 -20.16 -0.70 -10.98
C LYS A 174 -18.78 -0.84 -11.64
N LEU A 175 -17.81 -1.43 -10.97
CA LEU A 175 -16.45 -1.60 -11.50
C LEU A 175 -16.36 -2.67 -12.61
N ARG A 176 -17.27 -3.66 -12.61
CA ARG A 176 -17.33 -4.72 -13.65
C ARG A 176 -17.67 -4.26 -15.05
N LYS A 177 -18.17 -3.05 -15.24
CA LYS A 177 -18.63 -2.55 -16.57
C LYS A 177 -17.53 -1.96 -17.45
N GLN A 178 -16.25 -1.98 -17.03
CA GLN A 178 -15.13 -1.52 -17.85
C GLN A 178 -13.98 -2.54 -17.93
N PRO A 179 -14.18 -3.72 -18.56
CA PRO A 179 -13.17 -4.79 -18.59
C PRO A 179 -11.94 -4.51 -19.48
N ASN A 180 -11.93 -3.43 -20.26
CA ASN A 180 -10.92 -3.19 -21.30
C ASN A 180 -10.02 -1.97 -21.06
N ARG A 181 -9.86 -1.47 -19.83
CA ARG A 181 -8.91 -0.41 -19.54
C ARG A 181 -7.76 -0.94 -18.70
N CYS A 182 -6.57 -0.89 -19.27
CA CYS A 182 -5.31 -1.39 -18.76
C CYS A 182 -5.04 -0.89 -17.33
N TYR A 183 -5.35 -1.71 -16.34
CA TYR A 183 -4.70 -1.65 -15.04
C TYR A 183 -3.59 -2.70 -15.09
N HIS A 184 -2.34 -2.30 -14.95
CA HIS A 184 -1.28 -3.24 -14.67
C HIS A 184 -1.49 -3.71 -13.23
N ILE A 185 -1.97 -4.95 -13.07
CA ILE A 185 -2.03 -5.64 -11.78
C ILE A 185 -0.59 -6.12 -11.53
N ILE A 186 0.01 -5.61 -10.48
CA ILE A 186 1.28 -6.12 -9.96
C ILE A 186 0.97 -7.13 -8.86
#